data_407168804d9f6be3c88b9f70c96e8a92
#
_entry.id   407168804d9f6be3c88b9f70c96e8a92
#
_cell.length_a   1.000
_cell.length_b   1.000
_cell.length_c   1.000
_cell.angle_alpha   90.00
_cell.angle_beta   90.00
_cell.angle_gamma   90.00
#
_symmetry.space_group_name_H-M   'P 1'
#
loop_
_entity.id
_entity.type
_entity.pdbx_description
1 polymer ?
#
loop_
_entity_poly.entity_id
_entity_poly.type
_entity_poly.pdbx_seq_one_letter_code
_entity_poly.pdbx_strand_id
1 'polypeptide(L)'
;TSDTSISEESYGYSDTTCSTTSYYGKDGNTSFTVGDASGDYYKVTYTETTYKLLAGTAAAKTWWEARYTAAGYPIDLTVGTELSSTGSGKNELNLFSVTSTTVQHGDDDNTTQPTAMDSQVMTKQ
;
A
#
# COMPACT_ATOMS: atom_id res chain seq x y z
N THR A 1 -19.55 14.52 -1.00
CA THR A 1 -19.18 13.53 0.03
C THR A 1 -17.71 13.24 -0.14
N SER A 2 -16.90 13.72 0.75
CA SER A 2 -15.50 13.34 0.81
C SER A 2 -15.45 11.91 1.37
N ASP A 3 -15.00 10.95 0.58
CA ASP A 3 -14.60 9.67 1.12
C ASP A 3 -13.44 9.92 2.09
N THR A 4 -13.60 9.44 3.30
CA THR A 4 -12.64 9.66 4.38
C THR A 4 -11.71 8.47 4.58
N SER A 5 -11.78 7.50 3.71
CA SER A 5 -10.98 6.28 3.78
C SER A 5 -10.54 5.81 2.39
N ILE A 6 -9.39 5.19 2.35
CA ILE A 6 -8.86 4.49 1.17
C ILE A 6 -8.35 3.12 1.62
N SER A 7 -8.47 2.13 0.78
CA SER A 7 -7.80 0.85 0.96
C SER A 7 -7.06 0.47 -0.32
N GLU A 8 -5.89 -0.10 -0.14
CA GLU A 8 -5.09 -0.65 -1.22
C GLU A 8 -4.96 -2.15 -1.04
N GLU A 9 -5.07 -2.88 -2.14
CA GLU A 9 -4.87 -4.34 -2.16
C GLU A 9 -3.81 -4.68 -3.20
N SER A 10 -2.84 -5.48 -2.81
CA SER A 10 -1.78 -5.96 -3.69
C SER A 10 -1.72 -7.47 -3.71
N TYR A 11 -1.53 -8.03 -4.89
CA TYR A 11 -1.41 -9.47 -5.09
C TYR A 11 -0.13 -9.77 -5.86
N GLY A 12 0.63 -10.75 -5.38
CA GLY A 12 1.73 -11.34 -6.12
C GLY A 12 1.43 -12.79 -6.47
N TYR A 13 1.88 -13.22 -7.62
CA TYR A 13 1.62 -14.55 -8.14
C TYR A 13 2.92 -15.32 -8.33
N SER A 14 2.89 -16.62 -8.11
CA SER A 14 4.04 -17.50 -8.33
C SER A 14 4.13 -18.05 -9.75
N ASP A 15 3.16 -17.76 -10.59
CA ASP A 15 3.09 -18.19 -11.99
C ASP A 15 2.76 -17.02 -12.92
N THR A 16 3.06 -17.17 -14.19
CA THR A 16 2.85 -16.14 -15.23
C THR A 16 1.39 -16.00 -15.67
N THR A 17 0.52 -16.89 -15.22
CA THR A 17 -0.92 -16.87 -15.54
C THR A 17 -1.75 -16.20 -14.47
N CYS A 18 -1.12 -15.70 -13.40
CA CYS A 18 -1.77 -15.09 -12.24
C CYS A 18 -2.84 -16.00 -11.59
N SER A 19 -2.59 -17.32 -11.59
CA SER A 19 -3.55 -18.30 -11.08
C SER A 19 -3.25 -18.76 -9.65
N THR A 20 -1.99 -18.67 -9.23
CA THR A 20 -1.54 -19.10 -7.91
C THR A 20 -1.03 -17.91 -7.12
N THR A 21 -1.84 -17.39 -6.21
CA THR A 21 -1.46 -16.27 -5.35
C THR A 21 -0.30 -16.67 -4.46
N SER A 22 0.80 -15.95 -4.58
CA SER A 22 2.00 -16.11 -3.76
C SER A 22 1.93 -15.29 -2.49
N TYR A 23 1.43 -14.06 -2.60
CA TYR A 23 1.15 -13.20 -1.45
C TYR A 23 -0.07 -12.31 -1.70
N TYR A 24 -0.61 -11.79 -0.63
CA TYR A 24 -1.65 -10.78 -0.60
C TYR A 24 -1.29 -9.75 0.48
N GLY A 25 -1.47 -8.49 0.16
CA GLY A 25 -1.38 -7.39 1.11
C GLY A 25 -2.61 -6.50 0.99
N LYS A 26 -3.06 -5.97 2.11
CA LYS A 26 -4.16 -5.00 2.16
C LYS A 26 -3.89 -3.98 3.24
N ASP A 27 -3.83 -2.72 2.83
CA ASP A 27 -3.72 -1.58 3.72
C ASP A 27 -5.06 -0.88 3.84
N GLY A 28 -5.48 -0.60 5.07
CA GLY A 28 -6.69 0.15 5.38
C GLY A 28 -6.33 1.49 6.01
N ASN A 29 -6.79 2.56 5.38
CA ASN A 29 -6.58 3.93 5.84
C ASN A 29 -7.91 4.58 6.16
N THR A 30 -8.07 5.06 7.38
CA THR A 30 -9.34 5.63 7.85
C THR A 30 -9.38 7.14 7.85
N SER A 31 -8.23 7.80 7.70
CA SER A 31 -8.14 9.25 7.69
C SER A 31 -7.50 9.68 6.38
N PHE A 32 -8.33 9.90 5.37
CA PHE A 32 -7.88 10.34 4.06
C PHE A 32 -8.32 11.79 3.85
N THR A 33 -7.36 12.69 3.70
CA THR A 33 -7.61 14.11 3.49
C THR A 33 -6.96 14.55 2.19
N VAL A 34 -7.75 15.12 1.30
CA VAL A 34 -7.25 15.76 0.08
C VAL A 34 -7.02 17.23 0.39
N GLY A 35 -5.77 17.65 0.27
CA GLY A 35 -5.34 19.02 0.42
C GLY A 35 -5.28 19.78 -0.91
N ASP A 36 -4.41 20.79 -0.96
CA ASP A 36 -4.29 21.67 -2.10
C ASP A 36 -3.76 20.94 -3.35
N ALA A 37 -4.20 21.41 -4.51
CA ALA A 37 -3.62 21.00 -5.78
C ALA A 37 -2.15 21.46 -5.88
N SER A 38 -1.33 20.64 -6.49
CA SER A 38 0.07 20.93 -6.82
C SER A 38 0.29 20.61 -8.30
N GLY A 39 -0.04 21.57 -9.19
CA GLY A 39 -0.14 21.30 -10.62
C GLY A 39 -1.29 20.37 -10.93
N ASP A 40 -0.99 19.25 -11.61
CA ASP A 40 -1.96 18.21 -11.98
C ASP A 40 -2.18 17.15 -10.88
N TYR A 41 -1.65 17.38 -9.68
CA TYR A 41 -1.68 16.44 -8.58
C TYR A 41 -2.37 17.06 -7.37
N TYR A 42 -2.84 16.20 -6.46
CA TYR A 42 -3.36 16.60 -5.17
C TYR A 42 -2.43 16.11 -4.06
N LYS A 43 -2.15 16.99 -3.13
CA LYS A 43 -1.51 16.60 -1.85
C LYS A 43 -2.51 15.81 -1.03
N VAL A 44 -2.07 14.68 -0.51
CA VAL A 44 -2.92 13.79 0.26
C VAL A 44 -2.24 13.47 1.57
N THR A 45 -3.01 13.44 2.63
CA THR A 45 -2.58 12.93 3.94
C THR A 45 -3.50 11.79 4.32
N TYR A 46 -2.93 10.66 4.71
CA TYR A 46 -3.68 9.51 5.19
C TYR A 46 -2.99 8.86 6.40
N THR A 47 -3.75 8.08 7.14
CA THR A 47 -3.24 7.34 8.30
C THR A 47 -3.52 5.87 8.07
N GLU A 48 -2.47 5.07 8.00
CA GLU A 48 -2.62 3.62 7.98
C GLU A 48 -3.13 3.13 9.34
N THR A 49 -4.29 2.52 9.36
CA THR A 49 -4.93 2.04 10.58
C THR A 49 -4.89 0.54 10.73
N THR A 50 -4.86 -0.16 9.62
CA THR A 50 -4.78 -1.63 9.59
C THR A 50 -3.95 -2.08 8.41
N TYR A 51 -3.23 -3.17 8.58
CA TYR A 51 -2.68 -3.91 7.45
C TYR A 51 -2.95 -5.41 7.60
N LYS A 52 -2.99 -6.07 6.47
CA LYS A 52 -3.15 -7.51 6.37
C LYS A 52 -2.12 -8.07 5.43
N LEU A 53 -1.52 -9.18 5.80
CA LEU A 53 -0.54 -9.89 4.98
C LEU A 53 -0.90 -11.37 4.95
N LEU A 54 -0.76 -11.97 3.78
CA LEU A 54 -0.86 -13.42 3.61
C LEU A 54 0.30 -13.89 2.74
N ALA A 55 1.10 -14.78 3.26
CA ALA A 55 2.10 -15.51 2.49
C ALA A 55 1.51 -16.84 2.04
N GLY A 56 1.24 -16.98 0.73
CA GLY A 56 0.72 -18.21 0.15
C GLY A 56 1.79 -19.28 -0.07
N THR A 57 3.07 -18.92 0.00
CA THR A 57 4.19 -19.82 -0.20
C THR A 57 5.31 -19.57 0.82
N ALA A 58 6.16 -20.58 1.03
CA ALA A 58 7.32 -20.44 1.91
C ALA A 58 8.32 -19.36 1.41
N ALA A 59 8.45 -19.21 0.10
CA ALA A 59 9.29 -18.17 -0.49
C ALA A 59 8.74 -16.77 -0.20
N ALA A 60 7.45 -16.57 -0.34
CA ALA A 60 6.78 -15.30 -0.01
C ALA A 60 6.90 -14.98 1.50
N LYS A 61 6.73 -15.99 2.38
CA LYS A 61 6.97 -15.83 3.82
C LYS A 61 8.37 -15.30 4.09
N THR A 62 9.38 -15.98 3.59
CA THR A 62 10.80 -15.60 3.82
C THR A 62 11.08 -14.19 3.30
N TRP A 63 10.55 -13.83 2.12
CA TRP A 63 10.75 -12.51 1.53
C TRP A 63 10.11 -11.40 2.36
N TRP A 64 8.87 -11.58 2.81
CA TRP A 64 8.16 -10.61 3.63
C TRP A 64 8.82 -10.43 5.00
N GLU A 65 9.15 -11.52 5.69
CA GLU A 65 9.79 -11.46 7.00
C GLU A 65 11.14 -10.75 6.94
N ALA A 66 11.95 -11.02 5.90
CA ALA A 66 13.20 -10.32 5.68
C ALA A 66 13.00 -8.82 5.45
N ARG A 67 12.01 -8.44 4.63
CA ARG A 67 11.70 -7.04 4.31
C ARG A 67 11.25 -6.27 5.55
N TYR A 68 10.31 -6.81 6.32
CA TYR A 68 9.83 -6.18 7.56
C TYR A 68 10.91 -6.12 8.63
N THR A 69 11.74 -7.15 8.76
CA THR A 69 12.88 -7.13 9.67
C THR A 69 13.88 -6.03 9.29
N ALA A 70 14.18 -5.88 8.01
CA ALA A 70 15.07 -4.82 7.52
C ALA A 70 14.50 -3.41 7.78
N ALA A 71 13.17 -3.27 7.76
CA ALA A 71 12.47 -2.03 8.10
C ALA A 71 12.35 -1.78 9.62
N GLY A 72 12.82 -2.69 10.47
CA GLY A 72 12.74 -2.57 11.93
C GLY A 72 11.43 -3.06 12.57
N TYR A 73 10.58 -3.73 11.81
CA TYR A 73 9.28 -4.26 12.24
C TYR A 73 9.20 -5.78 12.03
N PRO A 74 9.95 -6.61 12.76
CA PRO A 74 9.96 -8.05 12.53
C PRO A 74 8.55 -8.64 12.71
N ILE A 75 8.15 -9.45 11.74
CA ILE A 75 6.88 -10.19 11.73
C ILE A 75 7.16 -11.69 11.66
N ASP A 76 6.22 -12.51 12.09
CA ASP A 76 6.24 -13.96 11.92
C ASP A 76 4.97 -14.39 11.18
N LEU A 77 5.14 -14.90 9.98
CA LEU A 77 4.04 -15.32 9.12
C LEU A 77 3.88 -16.84 9.15
N THR A 78 2.65 -17.30 9.09
CA THR A 78 2.33 -18.70 8.82
C THR A 78 1.81 -18.84 7.41
N VAL A 79 2.42 -19.71 6.61
CA VAL A 79 1.99 -19.93 5.21
C VAL A 79 0.52 -20.32 5.16
N GLY A 80 -0.25 -19.63 4.31
CA GLY A 80 -1.67 -19.83 4.15
C GLY A 80 -2.56 -19.21 5.23
N THR A 81 -1.97 -18.49 6.20
CA THR A 81 -2.74 -17.81 7.26
C THR A 81 -2.58 -16.30 7.15
N GLU A 82 -3.69 -15.56 7.15
CA GLU A 82 -3.67 -14.10 7.15
C GLU A 82 -3.17 -13.57 8.51
N LEU A 83 -2.14 -12.74 8.48
CA LEU A 83 -1.76 -11.88 9.59
C LEU A 83 -2.54 -10.57 9.47
N SER A 84 -3.26 -10.19 10.51
CA SER A 84 -3.89 -8.87 10.62
C SER A 84 -3.23 -8.12 11.77
N SER A 85 -2.90 -6.84 11.54
CA SER A 85 -2.30 -6.00 12.55
C SER A 85 -2.83 -4.57 12.47
N THR A 86 -2.57 -3.81 13.52
CA THR A 86 -2.82 -2.37 13.55
C THR A 86 -1.72 -1.68 12.75
N GLY A 87 -2.10 -0.73 11.92
CA GLY A 87 -1.17 0.13 11.19
C GLY A 87 -0.38 1.05 12.12
N SER A 88 0.53 1.81 11.55
CA SER A 88 1.43 2.69 12.29
C SER A 88 0.71 3.77 13.10
N GLY A 89 -0.52 4.13 12.70
CA GLY A 89 -1.27 5.25 13.25
C GLY A 89 -0.65 6.62 12.97
N LYS A 90 0.40 6.67 12.16
CA LYS A 90 1.07 7.91 11.76
C LYS A 90 0.45 8.47 10.48
N ASN A 91 0.47 9.77 10.37
CA ASN A 91 0.12 10.43 9.13
C ASN A 91 1.22 10.20 8.09
N GLU A 92 0.80 9.78 6.91
CA GLU A 92 1.63 9.65 5.73
C GLU A 92 1.25 10.74 4.73
N LEU A 93 2.25 11.29 4.08
CA LEU A 93 2.10 12.36 3.10
C LEU A 93 2.35 11.81 1.71
N ASN A 94 1.46 12.08 0.76
CA ASN A 94 1.62 11.60 -0.59
C ASN A 94 1.09 12.62 -1.62
N LEU A 95 1.34 12.34 -2.90
CA LEU A 95 0.72 13.00 -4.05
C LEU A 95 -0.14 11.98 -4.78
N PHE A 96 -1.30 12.41 -5.23
CA PHE A 96 -2.17 11.58 -6.06
C PHE A 96 -2.55 12.31 -7.34
N SER A 97 -2.38 11.64 -8.47
CA SER A 97 -3.01 11.99 -9.73
C SER A 97 -4.11 10.98 -10.01
N VAL A 98 -5.31 11.47 -10.25
CA VAL A 98 -6.49 10.61 -10.45
C VAL A 98 -7.20 11.03 -11.73
N THR A 99 -7.30 10.10 -12.68
CA THR A 99 -8.11 10.25 -13.89
C THR A 99 -9.37 9.39 -13.79
N SER A 100 -10.18 9.34 -14.84
CA SER A 100 -11.32 8.43 -14.90
C SER A 100 -10.92 6.94 -14.86
N THR A 101 -9.70 6.61 -15.28
CA THR A 101 -9.25 5.23 -15.47
C THR A 101 -8.00 4.86 -14.69
N THR A 102 -7.25 5.84 -14.17
CA THR A 102 -5.97 5.59 -13.52
C THR A 102 -5.84 6.31 -12.19
N VAL A 103 -4.96 5.76 -11.35
CA VAL A 103 -4.42 6.40 -10.15
C VAL A 103 -2.89 6.28 -10.21
N GLN A 104 -2.20 7.34 -9.86
CA GLN A 104 -0.74 7.35 -9.73
C GLN A 104 -0.39 8.00 -8.41
N HIS A 105 0.56 7.41 -7.70
CA HIS A 105 1.07 7.92 -6.43
C HIS A 105 2.32 8.76 -6.62
N GLY A 106 2.64 9.57 -5.63
CA GLY A 106 3.95 10.20 -5.52
C GLY A 106 5.03 9.19 -5.15
N ASP A 107 6.26 9.59 -5.39
CA ASP A 107 7.44 8.83 -5.01
C ASP A 107 7.49 8.62 -3.48
N ASP A 108 7.75 7.39 -3.05
CA ASP A 108 7.58 6.93 -1.67
C ASP A 108 8.64 7.48 -0.69
N ASP A 109 8.40 8.67 -0.17
CA ASP A 109 8.93 9.06 1.13
C ASP A 109 7.78 9.58 2.01
N ASN A 110 7.12 8.69 2.69
CA ASN A 110 5.92 8.98 3.48
C ASN A 110 6.15 9.93 4.67
N THR A 111 7.38 10.32 4.95
CA THR A 111 7.71 11.25 6.06
C THR A 111 7.73 12.71 5.60
N THR A 112 7.92 12.95 4.32
CA THR A 112 7.88 14.28 3.70
C THR A 112 6.92 14.26 2.52
N GLN A 113 6.38 15.43 2.16
CA GLN A 113 5.53 15.53 0.97
C GLN A 113 6.35 15.21 -0.29
N PRO A 114 6.02 14.17 -1.07
CA PRO A 114 6.69 13.90 -2.32
C PRO A 114 6.65 15.10 -3.27
N THR A 115 7.67 15.25 -4.08
CA THR A 115 7.78 16.30 -5.09
C THR A 115 7.68 15.78 -6.51
N ALA A 116 7.69 14.47 -6.68
CA ALA A 116 7.58 13.78 -7.96
C ALA A 116 6.56 12.62 -7.85
N MET A 117 6.08 12.16 -8.99
CA MET A 117 5.22 10.97 -9.07
C MET A 117 6.08 9.73 -9.26
N ASP A 118 5.66 8.61 -8.66
CA ASP A 118 6.21 7.30 -8.99
C ASP A 118 5.98 6.99 -10.49
N SER A 119 6.82 6.17 -11.04
CA SER A 119 6.68 5.66 -12.41
C SER A 119 5.52 4.69 -12.58
N GLN A 120 5.03 4.11 -11.50
CA GLN A 120 3.93 3.14 -11.52
C GLN A 120 2.57 3.81 -11.64
N VAL A 121 1.80 3.39 -12.63
CA VAL A 121 0.42 3.84 -12.85
C VAL A 121 -0.53 2.66 -12.66
N MET A 122 -1.46 2.79 -11.73
CA MET A 122 -2.48 1.78 -11.46
C MET A 122 -3.73 2.06 -12.28
N THR A 123 -4.35 1.02 -12.82
CA THR A 123 -5.61 1.11 -13.53
C THR A 123 -6.77 0.85 -12.58
N LYS A 124 -7.78 1.71 -12.60
CA LYS A 124 -9.03 1.47 -11.85
C LYS A 124 -9.77 0.28 -12.44
N GLN A 125 -10.26 -0.56 -11.59
CA GLN A 125 -11.13 -1.68 -11.95
C GLN A 125 -12.60 -1.33 -11.73
#